data_c71da34cd6ca96ab50b41c53d0923b42
#
_entry.id   c71da34cd6ca96ab50b41c53d0923b42
#
_cell.length_a   1.000
_cell.length_b   1.000
_cell.length_c   1.000
_cell.angle_alpha   90.00
_cell.angle_beta   90.00
_cell.angle_gamma   90.00
#
_symmetry.space_group_name_H-M   'P 1'
#
loop_
_entity.id
_entity.type
_entity.pdbx_description
1 polymer ?
#
loop_
_entity_poly.entity_id
_entity_poly.type
_entity_poly.pdbx_seq_one_letter_code
_entity_poly.pdbx_strand_id
1 'polypeptide(L)'
;MVQFTLPANSRIVRGKNHPAPANGQRVRRFQIYRYDPEGQGNPSVDTFEVDLDQCGPMVLDALLKIKNEIDSSLTFRRSCREGVCGSCAMNIDGRNTLACTKALDDCRDEVKIYPLPHLPVIKDLVPDMTQIYRQYASIEPWLKAGPPPEGQEQPQSHEERSQLDGLVECILCACCSTSCPSYWWNGDSYLGPAVLIQAQRWLKDSRDQATAERLDALEGPFKLYRCHTIMNCTDSCPKSLNPAKAIADIKQAMVRRRRKPE
;
A
#
# COMPACT_ATOMS: atom_id res chain seq x y z
N MET A 1 -5.43 -11.14 -43.00
CA MET A 1 -4.84 -11.72 -41.77
C MET A 1 -5.04 -10.69 -40.66
N VAL A 2 -5.64 -11.07 -39.54
CA VAL A 2 -5.73 -10.19 -38.36
C VAL A 2 -4.35 -10.16 -37.73
N GLN A 3 -3.75 -9.00 -37.68
CA GLN A 3 -2.44 -8.81 -37.06
C GLN A 3 -2.67 -8.47 -35.59
N PHE A 4 -2.33 -9.36 -34.69
CA PHE A 4 -2.39 -9.11 -33.24
C PHE A 4 -1.20 -8.23 -32.86
N THR A 5 -1.47 -6.98 -32.53
CA THR A 5 -0.47 -6.07 -31.95
C THR A 5 -0.71 -5.96 -30.46
N LEU A 6 0.36 -6.02 -29.67
CA LEU A 6 0.26 -5.78 -28.24
C LEU A 6 -0.08 -4.31 -27.98
N PRO A 7 -0.91 -4.02 -26.97
CA PRO A 7 -1.19 -2.63 -26.59
C PRO A 7 0.11 -1.88 -26.26
N ALA A 8 0.10 -0.56 -26.43
CA ALA A 8 1.22 0.28 -26.00
C ALA A 8 1.50 0.05 -24.51
N ASN A 9 2.75 0.09 -24.11
CA ASN A 9 3.21 -0.09 -22.72
C ASN A 9 2.91 -1.47 -22.09
N SER A 10 2.51 -2.47 -22.91
CA SER A 10 2.17 -3.82 -22.42
C SER A 10 3.38 -4.74 -22.22
N ARG A 11 4.57 -4.30 -22.61
CA ARG A 11 5.82 -5.05 -22.47
C ARG A 11 6.83 -4.30 -21.62
N ILE A 12 7.49 -5.01 -20.72
CA ILE A 12 8.66 -4.49 -20.04
C ILE A 12 9.89 -4.93 -20.84
N VAL A 13 10.71 -3.99 -21.25
CA VAL A 13 11.93 -4.23 -22.01
C VAL A 13 13.18 -4.06 -21.16
N ARG A 14 14.32 -4.57 -21.63
CA ARG A 14 15.61 -4.32 -20.98
C ARG A 14 15.96 -2.84 -21.14
N GLY A 15 16.24 -2.18 -20.01
CA GLY A 15 16.65 -0.79 -19.96
C GLY A 15 18.17 -0.60 -19.98
N LYS A 16 18.60 0.49 -19.38
CA LYS A 16 20.02 0.89 -19.30
C LYS A 16 20.75 0.08 -18.24
N ASN A 17 22.07 -0.06 -18.44
CA ASN A 17 22.97 -0.61 -17.42
C ASN A 17 23.87 0.52 -16.91
N HIS A 18 23.90 0.71 -15.59
CA HIS A 18 24.73 1.67 -14.90
C HIS A 18 25.76 0.90 -14.06
N PRO A 19 27.00 0.73 -14.58
CA PRO A 19 28.03 -0.05 -13.91
C PRO A 19 28.49 0.65 -12.62
N ALA A 20 28.99 -0.14 -11.68
CA ALA A 20 29.61 0.37 -10.48
C ALA A 20 30.88 1.17 -10.78
N PRO A 21 31.30 2.09 -9.87
CA PRO A 21 32.63 2.69 -9.92
C PRO A 21 33.73 1.63 -9.89
N ALA A 22 34.84 1.84 -10.61
CA ALA A 22 35.92 0.87 -10.73
C ALA A 22 36.55 0.43 -9.39
N ASN A 23 36.37 1.22 -8.34
CA ASN A 23 36.92 0.99 -6.99
C ASN A 23 35.88 0.43 -6.00
N GLY A 24 34.67 0.09 -6.44
CA GLY A 24 33.61 -0.43 -5.58
C GLY A 24 33.99 -1.78 -4.98
N GLN A 25 33.98 -1.91 -3.65
CA GLN A 25 34.35 -3.16 -2.96
C GLN A 25 33.14 -4.02 -2.61
N ARG A 26 31.97 -3.41 -2.34
CA ARG A 26 30.76 -4.09 -1.90
C ARG A 26 29.59 -3.78 -2.84
N VAL A 27 29.73 -4.20 -4.09
CA VAL A 27 28.75 -3.88 -5.13
C VAL A 27 27.54 -4.80 -5.04
N ARG A 28 26.33 -4.21 -5.08
CA ARG A 28 25.05 -4.90 -5.22
C ARG A 28 24.30 -4.41 -6.43
N ARG A 29 23.58 -5.32 -7.09
CA ARG A 29 22.82 -5.04 -8.30
C ARG A 29 21.36 -4.76 -7.97
N PHE A 30 20.81 -3.67 -8.54
CA PHE A 30 19.42 -3.28 -8.44
C PHE A 30 18.77 -3.26 -9.81
N GLN A 31 17.71 -4.02 -10.00
CA GLN A 31 16.84 -3.97 -11.17
C GLN A 31 15.63 -3.11 -10.85
N ILE A 32 15.54 -1.93 -11.46
CA ILE A 32 14.53 -0.93 -11.13
C ILE A 32 13.63 -0.69 -12.35
N TYR A 33 12.33 -0.81 -12.14
CA TYR A 33 11.32 -0.48 -13.14
C TYR A 33 11.36 1.01 -13.47
N ARG A 34 11.35 1.33 -14.78
CA ARG A 34 11.35 2.68 -15.31
C ARG A 34 10.18 2.87 -16.27
N TYR A 35 9.49 3.96 -16.12
CA TYR A 35 8.43 4.39 -17.02
C TYR A 35 8.38 5.92 -17.07
N ASP A 36 8.42 6.45 -18.30
CA ASP A 36 8.26 7.87 -18.55
C ASP A 36 6.93 8.10 -19.31
N PRO A 37 5.95 8.80 -18.73
CA PRO A 37 4.66 9.06 -19.38
C PRO A 37 4.76 9.96 -20.62
N GLU A 38 5.82 10.76 -20.73
CA GLU A 38 6.07 11.61 -21.91
C GLU A 38 6.81 10.85 -23.03
N GLY A 39 7.37 9.69 -22.70
CA GLY A 39 8.04 8.81 -23.63
C GLY A 39 7.07 7.97 -24.46
N GLN A 40 7.47 7.66 -25.71
CA GLN A 40 6.71 6.76 -26.59
C GLN A 40 7.08 5.28 -26.43
N GLY A 41 8.01 4.97 -25.54
CA GLY A 41 8.56 3.63 -25.34
C GLY A 41 7.80 2.78 -24.32
N ASN A 42 7.99 1.46 -24.43
CA ASN A 42 7.55 0.54 -23.39
C ASN A 42 8.28 0.81 -22.06
N PRO A 43 7.67 0.48 -20.91
CA PRO A 43 8.39 0.45 -19.64
C PRO A 43 9.65 -0.43 -19.74
N SER A 44 10.69 -0.06 -19.01
CA SER A 44 11.94 -0.81 -18.99
C SER A 44 12.36 -1.19 -17.57
N VAL A 45 13.37 -2.05 -17.48
CA VAL A 45 14.06 -2.32 -16.21
C VAL A 45 15.51 -1.91 -16.38
N ASP A 46 15.89 -0.85 -15.68
CA ASP A 46 17.28 -0.41 -15.61
C ASP A 46 18.04 -1.21 -14.55
N THR A 47 19.30 -1.49 -14.82
CA THR A 47 20.18 -2.18 -13.87
C THR A 47 21.19 -1.18 -13.32
N PHE A 48 21.24 -1.07 -12.01
CA PHE A 48 22.19 -0.21 -11.28
C PHE A 48 23.10 -1.07 -10.42
N GLU A 49 24.40 -0.92 -10.59
CA GLU A 49 25.40 -1.53 -9.73
C GLU A 49 25.86 -0.49 -8.72
N VAL A 50 25.48 -0.68 -7.45
CA VAL A 50 25.68 0.30 -6.39
C VAL A 50 26.70 -0.22 -5.39
N ASP A 51 27.74 0.56 -5.11
CA ASP A 51 28.66 0.29 -4.01
C ASP A 51 27.99 0.64 -2.69
N LEU A 52 27.84 -0.35 -1.83
CA LEU A 52 27.16 -0.25 -0.53
C LEU A 52 28.08 0.26 0.59
N ASP A 53 29.39 0.38 0.41
CA ASP A 53 30.30 0.83 1.48
C ASP A 53 30.01 2.28 1.91
N GLN A 54 29.45 3.07 1.01
CA GLN A 54 29.00 4.45 1.30
C GLN A 54 27.47 4.59 1.18
N CYS A 55 26.74 3.52 1.47
CA CYS A 55 25.28 3.50 1.43
C CYS A 55 24.74 3.17 2.81
N GLY A 56 23.63 3.79 3.21
CA GLY A 56 22.90 3.36 4.40
C GLY A 56 22.30 1.96 4.25
N PRO A 57 21.82 1.34 5.34
CA PRO A 57 21.46 -0.07 5.36
C PRO A 57 20.12 -0.41 4.73
N MET A 58 19.30 0.58 4.37
CA MET A 58 17.94 0.36 3.87
C MET A 58 17.85 0.47 2.35
N VAL A 59 16.87 -0.19 1.75
CA VAL A 59 16.60 -0.09 0.30
C VAL A 59 16.36 1.36 -0.12
N LEU A 60 15.71 2.18 0.73
CA LEU A 60 15.53 3.60 0.45
C LEU A 60 16.86 4.36 0.33
N ASP A 61 17.87 3.99 1.12
CA ASP A 61 19.19 4.62 1.06
C ASP A 61 19.87 4.34 -0.30
N ALA A 62 19.77 3.11 -0.78
CA ALA A 62 20.26 2.76 -2.11
C ALA A 62 19.51 3.53 -3.23
N LEU A 63 18.19 3.66 -3.13
CA LEU A 63 17.39 4.46 -4.09
C LEU A 63 17.79 5.94 -4.05
N LEU A 64 18.06 6.50 -2.89
CA LEU A 64 18.54 7.87 -2.74
C LEU A 64 19.93 8.04 -3.34
N LYS A 65 20.84 7.10 -3.10
CA LYS A 65 22.17 7.10 -3.70
C LYS A 65 22.10 7.03 -5.22
N ILE A 66 21.29 6.12 -5.78
CA ILE A 66 21.06 6.04 -7.22
C ILE A 66 20.56 7.38 -7.76
N LYS A 67 19.54 7.97 -7.15
CA LYS A 67 18.95 9.22 -7.61
C LYS A 67 19.94 10.41 -7.53
N ASN A 68 20.74 10.47 -6.49
CA ASN A 68 21.60 11.61 -6.25
C ASN A 68 22.93 11.54 -7.02
N GLU A 69 23.45 10.33 -7.26
CA GLU A 69 24.81 10.15 -7.77
C GLU A 69 24.87 9.50 -9.16
N ILE A 70 23.83 8.71 -9.56
CA ILE A 70 23.88 7.92 -10.79
C ILE A 70 22.85 8.40 -11.81
N ASP A 71 21.56 8.48 -11.43
CA ASP A 71 20.48 8.89 -12.32
C ASP A 71 19.41 9.72 -11.58
N SER A 72 19.51 11.03 -11.71
CA SER A 72 18.60 11.99 -11.08
C SER A 72 17.16 11.91 -11.59
N SER A 73 16.91 11.26 -12.74
CA SER A 73 15.58 11.11 -13.31
C SER A 73 14.73 10.06 -12.59
N LEU A 74 15.35 9.15 -11.82
CA LEU A 74 14.63 8.12 -11.06
C LEU A 74 13.61 8.74 -10.12
N THR A 75 12.35 8.32 -10.25
CA THR A 75 11.21 8.94 -9.52
C THR A 75 10.58 7.95 -8.55
N PHE A 76 10.49 8.34 -7.29
CA PHE A 76 9.82 7.60 -6.21
C PHE A 76 9.34 8.54 -5.11
N ARG A 77 8.36 8.10 -4.33
CA ARG A 77 7.87 8.84 -3.15
C ARG A 77 8.66 8.44 -1.91
N ARG A 78 8.92 9.42 -1.06
CA ARG A 78 9.51 9.19 0.27
C ARG A 78 9.19 10.38 1.20
N SER A 79 9.23 10.16 2.51
CA SER A 79 9.08 11.23 3.50
C SER A 79 9.76 10.85 4.83
N CYS A 80 9.07 10.16 5.75
CA CYS A 80 9.46 9.98 7.15
C CYS A 80 10.76 9.18 7.36
N ARG A 81 11.09 8.22 6.51
CA ARG A 81 12.23 7.28 6.61
C ARG A 81 12.19 6.29 7.78
N GLU A 82 11.07 6.19 8.49
CA GLU A 82 10.90 5.41 9.72
C GLU A 82 9.61 4.56 9.75
N GLY A 83 9.01 4.31 8.57
CA GLY A 83 7.85 3.43 8.47
C GLY A 83 6.53 4.01 8.98
N VAL A 84 6.38 5.36 9.04
CA VAL A 84 5.17 6.02 9.57
C VAL A 84 4.28 6.60 8.48
N CYS A 85 4.85 7.15 7.39
CA CYS A 85 4.06 7.87 6.38
C CYS A 85 3.51 6.99 5.24
N GLY A 86 4.02 5.78 5.04
CA GLY A 86 3.59 4.88 3.97
C GLY A 86 4.01 5.26 2.55
N SER A 87 4.61 6.45 2.33
CA SER A 87 4.83 7.00 0.98
C SER A 87 5.86 6.22 0.16
N CYS A 88 6.83 5.55 0.79
CA CYS A 88 7.84 4.74 0.09
C CYS A 88 7.42 3.27 -0.13
N ALA A 89 6.10 3.00 -0.13
CA ALA A 89 5.58 1.67 -0.42
C ALA A 89 5.83 1.30 -1.89
N MET A 90 6.42 0.13 -2.10
CA MET A 90 6.73 -0.41 -3.41
C MET A 90 6.88 -1.94 -3.34
N ASN A 91 7.02 -2.59 -4.48
CA ASN A 91 7.30 -4.02 -4.53
C ASN A 91 8.83 -4.24 -4.57
N ILE A 92 9.36 -4.91 -3.56
CA ILE A 92 10.78 -5.25 -3.43
C ILE A 92 10.91 -6.77 -3.39
N ASP A 93 11.64 -7.33 -4.33
CA ASP A 93 11.84 -8.78 -4.47
C ASP A 93 10.55 -9.62 -4.50
N GLY A 94 9.48 -9.05 -5.07
CA GLY A 94 8.17 -9.70 -5.19
C GLY A 94 7.24 -9.48 -3.99
N ARG A 95 7.67 -8.76 -2.95
CA ARG A 95 6.86 -8.44 -1.76
C ARG A 95 6.58 -6.93 -1.68
N ASN A 96 5.32 -6.58 -1.43
CA ASN A 96 4.97 -5.18 -1.18
C ASN A 96 5.39 -4.80 0.23
N THR A 97 6.22 -3.78 0.36
CA THR A 97 6.76 -3.30 1.64
C THR A 97 7.20 -1.84 1.54
N LEU A 98 7.77 -1.30 2.61
CA LEU A 98 8.31 0.05 2.66
C LEU A 98 9.82 0.03 2.42
N ALA A 99 10.30 0.83 1.47
CA ALA A 99 11.73 0.92 1.18
C ALA A 99 12.55 1.44 2.35
N CYS A 100 11.97 2.27 3.24
CA CYS A 100 12.67 2.85 4.39
C CYS A 100 12.88 1.89 5.56
N THR A 101 12.15 0.75 5.59
CA THR A 101 12.26 -0.26 6.67
C THR A 101 12.72 -1.63 6.16
N LYS A 102 12.87 -1.79 4.84
CA LYS A 102 13.44 -3.01 4.25
C LYS A 102 14.95 -2.92 4.25
N ALA A 103 15.60 -3.76 5.08
CA ALA A 103 17.05 -3.84 5.13
C ALA A 103 17.61 -4.43 3.83
N LEU A 104 18.75 -3.91 3.40
CA LEU A 104 19.46 -4.44 2.23
C LEU A 104 19.94 -5.88 2.48
N ASP A 105 20.33 -6.19 3.70
CA ASP A 105 20.80 -7.55 4.06
C ASP A 105 19.69 -8.61 3.99
N ASP A 106 18.42 -8.20 4.07
CA ASP A 106 17.27 -9.08 3.88
C ASP A 106 16.84 -9.22 2.40
N CYS A 107 17.53 -8.57 1.48
CA CYS A 107 17.26 -8.62 0.05
C CYS A 107 18.12 -9.66 -0.64
N ARG A 108 17.69 -10.07 -1.84
CA ARG A 108 18.48 -10.93 -2.73
C ARG A 108 19.75 -10.22 -3.21
N ASP A 109 20.71 -10.96 -3.76
CA ASP A 109 21.92 -10.38 -4.35
C ASP A 109 21.59 -9.44 -5.52
N GLU A 110 20.56 -9.76 -6.28
CA GLU A 110 19.97 -8.90 -7.29
C GLU A 110 18.59 -8.43 -6.82
N VAL A 111 18.53 -7.19 -6.35
CA VAL A 111 17.30 -6.60 -5.77
C VAL A 111 16.40 -6.11 -6.89
N LYS A 112 15.17 -6.61 -6.94
CA LYS A 112 14.16 -6.20 -7.93
C LYS A 112 13.18 -5.21 -7.31
N ILE A 113 13.05 -4.03 -7.92
CA ILE A 113 12.20 -2.96 -7.40
C ILE A 113 11.20 -2.52 -8.46
N TYR A 114 9.92 -2.63 -8.14
CA TYR A 114 8.79 -2.26 -8.97
C TYR A 114 7.83 -1.34 -8.21
N PRO A 115 6.98 -0.56 -8.90
CA PRO A 115 5.89 0.14 -8.22
C PRO A 115 4.93 -0.87 -7.58
N LEU A 116 4.05 -0.40 -6.69
CA LEU A 116 2.97 -1.24 -6.16
C LEU A 116 2.15 -1.81 -7.32
N PRO A 117 1.93 -3.14 -7.37
CA PRO A 117 1.29 -3.80 -8.51
C PRO A 117 -0.20 -3.44 -8.62
N HIS A 118 -0.75 -3.62 -9.82
CA HIS A 118 -2.17 -3.44 -10.15
C HIS A 118 -2.72 -2.02 -9.87
N LEU A 119 -1.86 -1.02 -9.84
CA LEU A 119 -2.22 0.39 -9.89
C LEU A 119 -1.62 1.00 -11.18
N PRO A 120 -2.29 1.98 -11.80
CA PRO A 120 -1.67 2.74 -12.88
C PRO A 120 -0.36 3.38 -12.41
N VAL A 121 0.63 3.43 -13.29
CA VAL A 121 1.93 4.04 -12.98
C VAL A 121 1.96 5.45 -13.54
N ILE A 122 2.25 6.42 -12.69
CA ILE A 122 2.44 7.83 -13.08
C ILE A 122 3.83 8.00 -13.71
N LYS A 123 4.87 7.58 -12.98
CA LYS A 123 6.26 7.60 -13.45
C LYS A 123 7.11 6.66 -12.58
N ASP A 124 7.92 5.84 -13.18
CA ASP A 124 8.86 4.90 -12.52
C ASP A 124 8.19 4.12 -11.36
N LEU A 125 8.58 4.38 -10.13
CA LEU A 125 8.08 3.72 -8.93
C LEU A 125 6.88 4.44 -8.27
N VAL A 126 6.28 5.42 -8.97
CA VAL A 126 5.16 6.23 -8.46
C VAL A 126 3.84 5.72 -9.03
N PRO A 127 3.04 4.96 -8.28
CA PRO A 127 1.70 4.56 -8.68
C PRO A 127 0.68 5.69 -8.48
N ASP A 128 -0.42 5.63 -9.23
CA ASP A 128 -1.60 6.46 -9.02
C ASP A 128 -2.44 5.88 -7.87
N MET A 129 -2.59 6.65 -6.81
CA MET A 129 -3.34 6.30 -5.61
C MET A 129 -4.78 6.85 -5.60
N THR A 130 -5.20 7.53 -6.67
CA THR A 130 -6.49 8.25 -6.74
C THR A 130 -7.67 7.34 -6.41
N GLN A 131 -7.69 6.12 -6.96
CA GLN A 131 -8.76 5.15 -6.71
C GLN A 131 -8.82 4.73 -5.24
N ILE A 132 -7.67 4.46 -4.62
CA ILE A 132 -7.59 4.07 -3.20
C ILE A 132 -8.10 5.20 -2.30
N TYR A 133 -7.68 6.44 -2.56
CA TYR A 133 -8.14 7.59 -1.78
C TYR A 133 -9.62 7.91 -2.00
N ARG A 134 -10.15 7.70 -3.21
CA ARG A 134 -11.59 7.81 -3.46
C ARG A 134 -12.39 6.78 -2.65
N GLN A 135 -11.93 5.54 -2.63
CA GLN A 135 -12.54 4.49 -1.81
C GLN A 135 -12.41 4.78 -0.31
N TYR A 136 -11.27 5.31 0.12
CA TYR A 136 -11.08 5.74 1.51
C TYR A 136 -12.03 6.88 1.89
N ALA A 137 -12.18 7.88 1.03
CA ALA A 137 -13.12 8.97 1.26
C ALA A 137 -14.59 8.48 1.35
N SER A 138 -14.94 7.42 0.59
CA SER A 138 -16.32 6.89 0.58
C SER A 138 -16.78 6.22 1.88
N ILE A 139 -15.87 5.90 2.79
CA ILE A 139 -16.20 5.38 4.12
C ILE A 139 -16.30 6.48 5.18
N GLU A 140 -16.17 7.74 4.77
CA GLU A 140 -16.24 8.92 5.65
C GLU A 140 -15.35 8.75 6.89
N PRO A 141 -14.00 8.76 6.70
CA PRO A 141 -13.05 8.35 7.73
C PRO A 141 -12.81 9.44 8.78
N TRP A 142 -13.87 9.90 9.42
CA TRP A 142 -13.86 10.84 10.53
C TRP A 142 -14.89 10.45 11.58
N LEU A 143 -14.68 10.90 12.80
CA LEU A 143 -15.57 10.62 13.93
C LEU A 143 -16.96 11.29 13.72
N LYS A 144 -18.01 10.50 13.82
CA LYS A 144 -19.40 10.96 13.83
C LYS A 144 -19.97 10.80 15.25
N ALA A 145 -19.57 11.68 16.15
CA ALA A 145 -20.06 11.71 17.53
C ALA A 145 -21.23 12.69 17.68
N GLY A 146 -22.05 12.48 18.70
CA GLY A 146 -22.99 13.48 19.17
C GLY A 146 -22.29 14.68 19.84
N PRO A 147 -23.04 15.69 20.30
CA PRO A 147 -22.46 16.79 21.05
C PRO A 147 -21.76 16.25 22.32
N PRO A 148 -20.53 16.75 22.60
CA PRO A 148 -19.85 16.36 23.84
C PRO A 148 -20.63 16.87 25.08
N PRO A 149 -20.44 16.25 26.25
CA PRO A 149 -20.94 16.81 27.49
C PRO A 149 -20.45 18.25 27.67
N GLU A 150 -21.28 19.11 28.25
CA GLU A 150 -20.97 20.54 28.40
C GLU A 150 -19.63 20.74 29.12
N GLY A 151 -18.71 21.50 28.49
CA GLY A 151 -17.38 21.76 29.01
C GLY A 151 -16.38 20.56 29.03
N GLN A 152 -16.70 19.45 28.36
CA GLN A 152 -15.87 18.25 28.36
C GLN A 152 -15.62 17.72 26.93
N GLU A 153 -14.59 16.90 26.77
CA GLU A 153 -14.38 16.11 25.56
C GLU A 153 -15.26 14.85 25.56
N GLN A 154 -15.33 14.17 24.41
CA GLN A 154 -15.98 12.87 24.30
C GLN A 154 -15.20 11.84 25.13
N PRO A 155 -15.78 11.28 26.21
CA PRO A 155 -15.08 10.33 27.06
C PRO A 155 -14.84 8.99 26.33
N GLN A 156 -13.72 8.36 26.65
CA GLN A 156 -13.41 7.02 26.20
C GLN A 156 -12.57 6.31 27.28
N SER A 157 -13.00 5.14 27.72
CA SER A 157 -12.25 4.35 28.71
C SER A 157 -11.00 3.72 28.10
N HIS A 158 -10.08 3.25 28.93
CA HIS A 158 -8.87 2.53 28.47
C HIS A 158 -9.24 1.24 27.73
N GLU A 159 -10.26 0.51 28.17
CA GLU A 159 -10.76 -0.70 27.53
C GLU A 159 -11.33 -0.41 26.14
N GLU A 160 -12.12 0.65 26.02
CA GLU A 160 -12.67 1.09 24.73
C GLU A 160 -11.57 1.54 23.78
N ARG A 161 -10.60 2.32 24.29
CA ARG A 161 -9.44 2.75 23.48
C ARG A 161 -8.62 1.55 22.98
N SER A 162 -8.46 0.52 23.82
CA SER A 162 -7.72 -0.69 23.43
C SER A 162 -8.37 -1.47 22.30
N GLN A 163 -9.68 -1.31 22.06
CA GLN A 163 -10.36 -1.91 20.90
C GLN A 163 -9.87 -1.36 19.54
N LEU A 164 -9.21 -0.22 19.56
CA LEU A 164 -8.66 0.43 18.37
C LEU A 164 -7.23 -0.02 18.06
N ASP A 165 -6.57 -0.74 18.96
CA ASP A 165 -5.21 -1.24 18.74
C ASP A 165 -5.19 -2.23 17.57
N GLY A 166 -4.20 -2.10 16.70
CA GLY A 166 -4.14 -2.84 15.45
C GLY A 166 -5.02 -2.27 14.32
N LEU A 167 -5.75 -1.17 14.55
CA LEU A 167 -6.57 -0.47 13.55
C LEU A 167 -6.07 0.95 13.28
N VAL A 168 -5.78 1.71 14.36
CA VAL A 168 -5.33 3.12 14.24
C VAL A 168 -3.91 3.25 13.67
N GLU A 169 -3.09 2.22 13.80
CA GLU A 169 -1.71 2.20 13.30
C GLU A 169 -1.61 2.02 11.78
N CYS A 170 -2.74 1.86 11.10
CA CYS A 170 -2.75 1.76 9.64
C CYS A 170 -2.33 3.08 8.99
N ILE A 171 -1.23 3.03 8.22
CA ILE A 171 -0.60 4.18 7.57
C ILE A 171 -1.06 4.38 6.12
N LEU A 172 -2.10 3.69 5.65
CA LEU A 172 -2.65 3.79 4.30
C LEU A 172 -1.63 3.58 3.17
N CYS A 173 -0.58 2.80 3.41
CA CYS A 173 0.48 2.55 2.43
C CYS A 173 0.04 1.72 1.21
N ALA A 174 -1.14 1.12 1.26
CA ALA A 174 -1.73 0.27 0.22
C ALA A 174 -1.01 -1.06 -0.08
N CYS A 175 0.05 -1.43 0.63
CA CYS A 175 0.73 -2.73 0.43
C CYS A 175 -0.25 -3.91 0.48
N CYS A 176 -1.20 -3.90 1.42
CA CYS A 176 -2.21 -4.94 1.59
C CYS A 176 -3.24 -5.00 0.45
N SER A 177 -3.73 -3.85 -0.02
CA SER A 177 -4.71 -3.80 -1.12
C SER A 177 -4.08 -4.25 -2.44
N THR A 178 -2.87 -3.79 -2.72
CA THR A 178 -2.14 -4.16 -3.93
C THR A 178 -1.55 -5.58 -3.91
N SER A 179 -1.56 -6.26 -2.77
CA SER A 179 -1.24 -7.70 -2.66
C SER A 179 -2.49 -8.60 -2.70
N CYS A 180 -3.68 -8.03 -2.75
CA CYS A 180 -4.93 -8.80 -2.67
C CYS A 180 -5.45 -9.19 -4.06
N PRO A 181 -5.51 -10.49 -4.43
CA PRO A 181 -6.03 -10.91 -5.72
C PRO A 181 -7.46 -10.44 -5.99
N SER A 182 -8.31 -10.41 -4.94
CA SER A 182 -9.67 -9.87 -5.09
C SER A 182 -9.69 -8.39 -5.46
N TYR A 183 -8.72 -7.61 -4.99
CA TYR A 183 -8.58 -6.20 -5.35
C TYR A 183 -8.05 -6.01 -6.78
N TRP A 184 -7.16 -6.89 -7.23
CA TRP A 184 -6.63 -6.83 -8.59
C TRP A 184 -7.73 -6.90 -9.65
N TRP A 185 -8.73 -7.77 -9.42
CA TRP A 185 -9.79 -8.05 -10.40
C TRP A 185 -11.06 -7.21 -10.19
N ASN A 186 -11.26 -6.64 -9.02
CA ASN A 186 -12.46 -5.90 -8.65
C ASN A 186 -12.14 -4.56 -7.96
N GLY A 187 -10.99 -3.95 -8.24
CA GLY A 187 -10.55 -2.72 -7.59
C GLY A 187 -11.45 -1.51 -7.82
N ASP A 188 -12.31 -1.55 -8.83
CA ASP A 188 -13.34 -0.56 -9.11
C ASP A 188 -14.46 -0.54 -8.06
N SER A 189 -14.82 -1.71 -7.53
CA SER A 189 -15.97 -1.90 -6.64
C SER A 189 -15.59 -2.42 -5.25
N TYR A 190 -14.59 -3.30 -5.14
CA TYR A 190 -14.11 -3.84 -3.87
C TYR A 190 -13.25 -2.81 -3.14
N LEU A 191 -13.66 -2.47 -1.92
CA LEU A 191 -12.97 -1.44 -1.12
C LEU A 191 -11.53 -1.81 -0.74
N GLY A 192 -11.20 -3.09 -0.74
CA GLY A 192 -9.86 -3.57 -0.42
C GLY A 192 -9.50 -3.55 1.07
N PRO A 193 -8.44 -4.27 1.43
CA PRO A 193 -8.07 -4.44 2.84
C PRO A 193 -7.68 -3.13 3.54
N ALA A 194 -7.01 -2.18 2.85
CA ALA A 194 -6.59 -0.92 3.44
C ALA A 194 -7.77 -0.04 3.85
N VAL A 195 -8.80 0.02 3.02
CA VAL A 195 -10.02 0.80 3.32
C VAL A 195 -10.87 0.09 4.37
N LEU A 196 -10.99 -1.24 4.29
CA LEU A 196 -11.82 -2.01 5.22
C LEU A 196 -11.24 -2.05 6.65
N ILE A 197 -9.92 -2.06 6.83
CA ILE A 197 -9.35 -1.94 8.18
C ILE A 197 -9.63 -0.56 8.77
N GLN A 198 -9.62 0.50 7.95
CA GLN A 198 -9.99 1.83 8.39
C GLN A 198 -11.49 1.96 8.68
N ALA A 199 -12.35 1.30 7.91
CA ALA A 199 -13.78 1.23 8.22
C ALA A 199 -14.02 0.54 9.57
N GLN A 200 -13.32 -0.55 9.86
CA GLN A 200 -13.40 -1.25 11.15
C GLN A 200 -12.96 -0.37 12.32
N ARG A 201 -11.97 0.48 12.14
CA ARG A 201 -11.57 1.46 13.15
C ARG A 201 -12.75 2.31 13.61
N TRP A 202 -13.54 2.85 12.67
CA TRP A 202 -14.68 3.69 12.99
C TRP A 202 -15.86 2.92 13.58
N LEU A 203 -16.06 1.66 13.13
CA LEU A 203 -17.07 0.76 13.72
C LEU A 203 -16.73 0.34 15.16
N LYS A 204 -15.46 0.41 15.55
CA LYS A 204 -14.99 0.05 16.89
C LYS A 204 -14.82 1.24 17.83
N ASP A 205 -14.82 2.46 17.30
CA ASP A 205 -14.71 3.65 18.16
C ASP A 205 -16.00 3.85 18.95
N SER A 206 -15.92 3.72 20.27
CA SER A 206 -17.08 3.83 21.16
C SER A 206 -17.77 5.19 21.12
N ARG A 207 -17.06 6.21 20.66
CA ARG A 207 -17.57 7.58 20.51
C ARG A 207 -18.36 7.78 19.22
N ASP A 208 -18.21 6.87 18.24
CA ASP A 208 -18.89 6.96 16.94
C ASP A 208 -20.33 6.43 17.04
N GLN A 209 -21.28 7.26 16.63
CA GLN A 209 -22.71 6.96 16.71
C GLN A 209 -23.32 6.50 15.37
N ALA A 210 -22.52 6.48 14.30
CA ALA A 210 -22.99 6.18 12.95
C ALA A 210 -22.81 4.71 12.53
N THR A 211 -22.77 3.76 13.46
CA THR A 211 -22.51 2.34 13.18
C THR A 211 -23.45 1.78 12.12
N ALA A 212 -24.75 2.07 12.16
CA ALA A 212 -25.73 1.57 11.20
C ALA A 212 -25.46 2.11 9.78
N GLU A 213 -25.26 3.41 9.66
CA GLU A 213 -24.94 4.10 8.40
C GLU A 213 -23.63 3.60 7.80
N ARG A 214 -22.58 3.40 8.63
CA ARG A 214 -21.30 2.85 8.18
C ARG A 214 -21.45 1.42 7.65
N LEU A 215 -22.24 0.58 8.32
CA LEU A 215 -22.50 -0.78 7.85
C LEU A 215 -23.28 -0.76 6.52
N ASP A 216 -24.28 0.14 6.36
CA ASP A 216 -24.99 0.31 5.08
C ASP A 216 -24.05 0.71 3.94
N ALA A 217 -23.15 1.65 4.21
CA ALA A 217 -22.16 2.10 3.21
C ALA A 217 -21.21 0.96 2.75
N LEU A 218 -20.92 0.00 3.63
CA LEU A 218 -20.05 -1.15 3.34
C LEU A 218 -20.81 -2.32 2.71
N GLU A 219 -22.14 -2.39 2.88
CA GLU A 219 -22.94 -3.50 2.39
C GLU A 219 -22.98 -3.52 0.86
N GLY A 220 -22.71 -4.68 0.27
CA GLY A 220 -22.76 -4.89 -1.16
C GLY A 220 -21.93 -6.10 -1.58
N PRO A 221 -22.40 -6.87 -2.57
CA PRO A 221 -21.75 -8.11 -3.01
C PRO A 221 -20.33 -7.87 -3.52
N PHE A 222 -20.07 -6.68 -4.05
CA PHE A 222 -18.74 -6.31 -4.59
C PHE A 222 -17.91 -5.44 -3.64
N LYS A 223 -18.51 -4.82 -2.61
CA LYS A 223 -17.78 -3.94 -1.68
C LYS A 223 -17.02 -4.74 -0.60
N LEU A 224 -17.77 -5.39 0.32
CA LEU A 224 -17.21 -6.12 1.46
C LEU A 224 -16.96 -7.60 1.12
N TYR A 225 -17.93 -8.24 0.44
CA TYR A 225 -18.00 -9.70 0.34
C TYR A 225 -17.03 -10.30 -0.70
N ARG A 226 -16.28 -9.48 -1.44
CA ARG A 226 -15.18 -9.96 -2.32
C ARG A 226 -13.94 -10.40 -1.54
N CYS A 227 -13.90 -10.20 -0.24
CA CYS A 227 -12.85 -10.80 0.59
C CYS A 227 -13.07 -12.31 0.72
N HIS A 228 -12.14 -13.09 0.20
CA HIS A 228 -12.11 -14.57 0.26
C HIS A 228 -11.11 -15.10 1.31
N THR A 229 -10.60 -14.25 2.19
CA THR A 229 -9.69 -14.62 3.29
C THR A 229 -8.40 -15.29 2.79
N ILE A 230 -7.81 -14.77 1.71
CA ILE A 230 -6.57 -15.30 1.11
C ILE A 230 -5.35 -14.98 2.00
N MET A 231 -5.44 -13.99 2.89
CA MET A 231 -4.45 -13.58 3.89
C MET A 231 -3.23 -12.80 3.36
N ASN A 232 -3.03 -12.63 2.06
CA ASN A 232 -1.93 -11.84 1.51
C ASN A 232 -1.83 -10.42 2.11
N CYS A 233 -2.98 -9.83 2.46
CA CYS A 233 -3.05 -8.51 3.07
C CYS A 233 -2.39 -8.45 4.46
N THR A 234 -2.51 -9.51 5.24
CA THR A 234 -1.89 -9.62 6.56
C THR A 234 -0.39 -9.87 6.44
N ASP A 235 0.00 -10.75 5.52
CA ASP A 235 1.41 -11.06 5.27
C ASP A 235 2.20 -9.84 4.74
N SER A 236 1.60 -9.04 3.86
CA SER A 236 2.28 -7.88 3.25
C SER A 236 2.22 -6.60 4.08
N CYS A 237 1.57 -6.60 5.25
CA CYS A 237 1.44 -5.39 6.05
C CYS A 237 2.77 -5.02 6.73
N PRO A 238 3.40 -3.87 6.39
CA PRO A 238 4.67 -3.47 6.99
C PRO A 238 4.55 -3.02 8.45
N LYS A 239 3.31 -2.86 8.95
CA LYS A 239 2.99 -2.56 10.35
C LYS A 239 2.52 -3.79 11.12
N SER A 240 2.60 -4.99 10.52
CA SER A 240 2.15 -6.26 11.11
C SER A 240 0.68 -6.25 11.58
N LEU A 241 -0.17 -5.44 10.91
CA LEU A 241 -1.59 -5.40 11.21
C LEU A 241 -2.32 -6.58 10.57
N ASN A 242 -3.56 -6.83 11.02
CA ASN A 242 -4.38 -7.91 10.48
C ASN A 242 -5.66 -7.40 9.79
N PRO A 243 -5.58 -6.94 8.53
CA PRO A 243 -6.75 -6.50 7.79
C PRO A 243 -7.79 -7.61 7.57
N ALA A 244 -7.37 -8.87 7.46
CA ALA A 244 -8.28 -9.99 7.27
C ALA A 244 -9.18 -10.19 8.50
N LYS A 245 -8.64 -10.05 9.71
CA LYS A 245 -9.42 -10.07 10.96
C LYS A 245 -10.42 -8.90 11.00
N ALA A 246 -9.99 -7.69 10.67
CA ALA A 246 -10.85 -6.52 10.62
C ALA A 246 -12.05 -6.74 9.66
N ILE A 247 -11.80 -7.29 8.48
CA ILE A 247 -12.85 -7.63 7.51
C ILE A 247 -13.80 -8.71 8.06
N ALA A 248 -13.26 -9.73 8.73
CA ALA A 248 -14.09 -10.77 9.36
C ALA A 248 -15.00 -10.19 10.45
N ASP A 249 -14.48 -9.28 11.27
CA ASP A 249 -15.25 -8.59 12.32
C ASP A 249 -16.39 -7.74 11.71
N ILE A 250 -16.14 -7.03 10.60
CA ILE A 250 -17.20 -6.31 9.86
C ILE A 250 -18.28 -7.28 9.38
N LYS A 251 -17.90 -8.40 8.75
CA LYS A 251 -18.85 -9.42 8.30
C LYS A 251 -19.69 -9.97 9.46
N GLN A 252 -19.10 -10.20 10.61
CA GLN A 252 -19.84 -10.63 11.81
C GLN A 252 -20.81 -9.53 12.28
N ALA A 253 -20.43 -8.27 12.24
CA ALA A 253 -21.33 -7.16 12.57
C ALA A 253 -22.55 -7.10 11.64
N MET A 254 -22.34 -7.31 10.33
CA MET A 254 -23.44 -7.44 9.35
C MET A 254 -24.41 -8.55 9.68
N VAL A 255 -23.92 -9.74 10.08
CA VAL A 255 -24.77 -10.88 10.46
C VAL A 255 -25.55 -10.58 11.74
N ARG A 256 -24.91 -9.98 12.75
CA ARG A 256 -25.56 -9.61 14.02
C ARG A 256 -26.67 -8.60 13.81
N ARG A 257 -26.48 -7.63 12.94
CA ARG A 257 -27.47 -6.62 12.58
C ARG A 257 -28.73 -7.25 11.97
N ARG A 258 -28.58 -8.20 11.03
CA ARG A 258 -29.70 -8.91 10.39
C ARG A 258 -30.48 -9.83 11.33
N ARG A 259 -29.88 -10.25 12.45
CA ARG A 259 -30.52 -11.14 13.45
C ARG A 259 -31.29 -10.40 14.54
N LYS A 260 -31.14 -9.10 14.66
CA LYS A 260 -31.96 -8.28 15.54
C LYS A 260 -33.19 -7.84 14.73
N PRO A 261 -34.42 -8.39 14.97
CA PRO A 261 -35.62 -7.78 14.44
C PRO A 261 -35.75 -6.36 15.04
N GLU A 262 -36.20 -5.42 14.24
CA GLU A 262 -36.57 -4.09 14.67
C GLU A 262 -37.64 -4.14 15.78
#